data_459a7545907db0238475d5f78c6216cf
#
_entry.id   459a7545907db0238475d5f78c6216cf
#
_cell.length_a   1.000
_cell.length_b   1.000
_cell.length_c   1.000
_cell.angle_alpha   90.00
_cell.angle_beta   90.00
_cell.angle_gamma   90.00
#
_symmetry.space_group_name_H-M   'P 1'
#
loop_
_entity.id
_entity.type
_entity.pdbx_description
1 polymer ?
#
loop_
_entity_poly.entity_id
_entity_poly.type
_entity_poly.pdbx_seq_one_letter_code
_entity_poly.pdbx_strand_id
1 'polypeptide(L)'
;MPPRYTRALLTGLGLAATFPAFSQSVSPTHTVYLLGNTATTDLPVQHVQALRRTLEQQTGTFTVVHLGDVVGNEGLGSKKDSAQAAQTARADALIGLVQGLPNGKLYFIPGDKDWANSGPEGLKRVRRLEKYIEDRLPGQNAFLPTGGCPGPEVVDVASNVRLVAINSPWWTHPYDRPEAPDTECKTLTKEEFREQLQDVLDDTKGRNVLLVGHQPIFSTGVYGGHMPLSRHLLPPVLGTVYAAYRQNVGSPRDLANPAYQEFQKDMTNTLKDNPGVVYASAHDYSLQLTPFAGNYQVVSGSFSEKQHVGANGTSQFNISEEGFSKVEYYADGTVKTAFYTFTGSGTDVKEAYATTLFQSACQEPRLPKIPVNSFIPECPTAPKGVAEVKPDAPFQPTQTLAAGKQYGGTRSSRFWLGDLYRTSWTQPVQVPTLNLATEKGGLRPFGRGGGRQTTSLKLIAADSSEYVFRSVDKDVTRILPPELRRSIAADVLREITLRPTPTRRWLRGHYWIKRIFCMPGRGCLCSPTTTSWAPTEKSMPVCLAR
;
A
#
# COMPACT_ATOMS: atom_id res chain seq x y z
N MET A 1 -38.70 -86.59 -16.22
CA MET A 1 -37.45 -85.86 -16.55
C MET A 1 -37.82 -84.48 -17.06
N PRO A 2 -37.56 -83.41 -16.29
CA PRO A 2 -37.85 -82.05 -16.77
C PRO A 2 -36.58 -81.41 -17.39
N PRO A 3 -36.75 -80.45 -18.33
CA PRO A 3 -35.62 -79.85 -19.07
C PRO A 3 -34.91 -78.75 -18.30
N ARG A 4 -33.62 -78.70 -18.55
CA ARG A 4 -32.69 -77.70 -17.97
C ARG A 4 -32.80 -76.39 -18.74
N TYR A 5 -33.08 -75.29 -18.01
CA TYR A 5 -32.97 -73.90 -18.53
C TYR A 5 -31.56 -73.41 -18.31
N THR A 6 -30.85 -73.13 -19.39
CA THR A 6 -29.58 -72.41 -19.41
C THR A 6 -29.84 -70.88 -19.30
N ARG A 7 -29.41 -70.28 -18.21
CA ARG A 7 -29.38 -68.80 -18.08
C ARG A 7 -28.12 -68.26 -18.76
N ALA A 8 -28.30 -67.48 -19.81
CA ALA A 8 -27.25 -66.69 -20.40
C ALA A 8 -27.02 -65.43 -19.54
N LEU A 9 -25.81 -65.28 -19.01
CA LEU A 9 -25.34 -64.05 -18.38
C LEU A 9 -24.92 -63.07 -19.50
N LEU A 10 -25.66 -61.99 -19.64
CA LEU A 10 -25.24 -60.80 -20.39
C LEU A 10 -24.36 -59.95 -19.49
N THR A 11 -23.06 -60.02 -19.67
CA THR A 11 -22.11 -59.06 -19.12
C THR A 11 -22.12 -57.78 -19.96
N GLY A 12 -22.82 -56.74 -19.46
CA GLY A 12 -22.74 -55.42 -20.03
C GLY A 12 -21.41 -54.77 -19.68
N LEU A 13 -20.50 -54.62 -20.65
CA LEU A 13 -19.33 -53.73 -20.53
C LEU A 13 -19.82 -52.28 -20.57
N GLY A 14 -19.90 -51.64 -19.41
CA GLY A 14 -20.04 -50.20 -19.32
C GLY A 14 -18.71 -49.53 -19.69
N LEU A 15 -18.62 -48.96 -20.89
CA LEU A 15 -17.56 -48.00 -21.20
C LEU A 15 -17.77 -46.75 -20.35
N ALA A 16 -17.03 -46.63 -19.25
CA ALA A 16 -16.89 -45.35 -18.55
C ALA A 16 -16.02 -44.43 -19.43
N ALA A 17 -16.65 -43.54 -20.17
CA ALA A 17 -15.97 -42.43 -20.84
C ALA A 17 -15.42 -41.50 -19.76
N THR A 18 -14.16 -41.66 -19.41
CA THR A 18 -13.43 -40.65 -18.64
C THR A 18 -13.18 -39.46 -19.55
N PHE A 19 -14.02 -38.44 -19.42
CA PHE A 19 -13.71 -37.13 -19.98
C PHE A 19 -12.53 -36.57 -19.19
N PRO A 20 -11.38 -36.24 -19.85
CA PRO A 20 -10.36 -35.48 -19.16
C PRO A 20 -10.97 -34.13 -18.80
N ALA A 21 -11.08 -33.86 -17.51
CA ALA A 21 -11.37 -32.52 -17.04
C ALA A 21 -10.20 -31.63 -17.51
N PHE A 22 -10.35 -30.96 -18.63
CA PHE A 22 -9.48 -29.85 -18.98
C PHE A 22 -9.66 -28.80 -17.90
N SER A 23 -8.78 -28.81 -16.92
CA SER A 23 -8.56 -27.66 -16.05
C SER A 23 -8.12 -26.53 -16.98
N GLN A 24 -9.06 -25.67 -17.38
CA GLN A 24 -8.70 -24.42 -18.04
C GLN A 24 -7.80 -23.67 -17.05
N SER A 25 -6.54 -23.53 -17.39
CA SER A 25 -5.63 -22.67 -16.65
C SER A 25 -6.17 -21.25 -16.80
N VAL A 26 -6.77 -20.73 -15.72
CA VAL A 26 -7.25 -19.34 -15.69
C VAL A 26 -6.04 -18.47 -15.89
N SER A 27 -6.03 -17.68 -16.96
CA SER A 27 -4.95 -16.72 -17.23
C SER A 27 -5.06 -15.54 -16.28
N PRO A 28 -3.92 -14.95 -15.84
CA PRO A 28 -3.95 -13.74 -15.03
C PRO A 28 -4.58 -12.58 -15.80
N THR A 29 -5.34 -11.74 -15.11
CA THR A 29 -5.90 -10.50 -15.66
C THR A 29 -4.83 -9.44 -15.87
N HIS A 30 -3.79 -9.48 -15.04
CA HIS A 30 -2.64 -8.60 -15.13
C HIS A 30 -1.39 -9.22 -14.50
N THR A 31 -0.24 -8.99 -15.10
CA THR A 31 1.05 -9.46 -14.59
C THR A 31 1.98 -8.26 -14.35
N VAL A 32 2.63 -8.20 -13.19
CA VAL A 32 3.63 -7.19 -12.87
C VAL A 32 4.99 -7.87 -12.74
N TYR A 33 5.95 -7.46 -13.56
CA TYR A 33 7.35 -7.88 -13.49
C TYR A 33 8.13 -6.87 -12.66
N LEU A 34 8.96 -7.38 -11.75
CA LEU A 34 9.69 -6.59 -10.77
C LEU A 34 11.18 -6.83 -10.92
N LEU A 35 11.96 -5.77 -11.06
CA LEU A 35 13.42 -5.82 -11.11
C LEU A 35 14.02 -4.57 -10.46
N GLY A 36 15.27 -4.63 -10.01
CA GLY A 36 15.94 -3.48 -9.42
C GLY A 36 17.44 -3.67 -9.29
N ASN A 37 18.13 -2.64 -8.82
CA ASN A 37 19.58 -2.62 -8.59
C ASN A 37 20.39 -2.85 -9.88
N THR A 38 20.15 -2.06 -10.89
CA THR A 38 20.90 -2.12 -12.17
C THR A 38 22.08 -1.15 -12.20
N ALA A 39 22.32 -0.42 -11.12
CA ALA A 39 23.24 0.73 -11.10
C ALA A 39 24.73 0.40 -10.83
N THR A 40 25.06 -0.74 -10.19
CA THR A 40 26.40 -1.02 -9.63
C THR A 40 27.40 -1.57 -10.61
N THR A 41 27.00 -2.51 -11.43
CA THR A 41 27.84 -3.20 -12.42
C THR A 41 27.42 -2.81 -13.83
N ASP A 42 28.15 -3.25 -14.83
CA ASP A 42 27.65 -3.17 -16.20
C ASP A 42 26.34 -3.96 -16.30
N LEU A 43 25.32 -3.34 -16.89
CA LEU A 43 24.04 -4.00 -17.09
C LEU A 43 24.22 -5.17 -18.06
N PRO A 44 24.00 -6.42 -17.63
CA PRO A 44 24.20 -7.56 -18.51
C PRO A 44 23.19 -7.54 -19.66
N VAL A 45 23.65 -7.33 -20.88
CA VAL A 45 22.81 -7.26 -22.08
C VAL A 45 21.98 -8.54 -22.25
N GLN A 46 22.56 -9.70 -21.93
CA GLN A 46 21.88 -10.99 -21.99
C GLN A 46 20.69 -11.08 -21.01
N HIS A 47 20.77 -10.48 -19.81
CA HIS A 47 19.65 -10.46 -18.85
C HIS A 47 18.50 -9.60 -19.38
N VAL A 48 18.83 -8.43 -19.94
CA VAL A 48 17.83 -7.56 -20.58
C VAL A 48 17.15 -8.28 -21.74
N GLN A 49 17.92 -8.97 -22.58
CA GLN A 49 17.39 -9.74 -23.72
C GLN A 49 16.55 -10.94 -23.26
N ALA A 50 16.96 -11.65 -22.19
CA ALA A 50 16.21 -12.77 -21.64
C ALA A 50 14.86 -12.31 -21.06
N LEU A 51 14.85 -11.22 -20.28
CA LEU A 51 13.60 -10.63 -19.80
C LEU A 51 12.75 -10.14 -20.98
N ARG A 52 13.34 -9.45 -21.96
CA ARG A 52 12.62 -8.97 -23.14
C ARG A 52 11.89 -10.11 -23.87
N ARG A 53 12.56 -11.24 -24.11
CA ARG A 53 11.92 -12.44 -24.70
C ARG A 53 10.76 -12.97 -23.85
N THR A 54 10.90 -12.93 -22.52
CA THR A 54 9.81 -13.31 -21.60
C THR A 54 8.61 -12.39 -21.74
N LEU A 55 8.84 -11.08 -21.88
CA LEU A 55 7.79 -10.09 -22.06
C LEU A 55 7.09 -10.20 -23.43
N GLU A 56 7.83 -10.53 -24.48
CA GLU A 56 7.28 -10.76 -25.83
C GLU A 56 6.35 -11.97 -25.91
N GLN A 57 6.54 -12.95 -25.04
CA GLN A 57 5.67 -14.12 -24.92
C GLN A 57 4.41 -13.86 -24.09
N GLN A 58 4.33 -12.70 -23.42
CA GLN A 58 3.19 -12.36 -22.57
C GLN A 58 1.97 -11.99 -23.42
N THR A 59 0.89 -12.77 -23.30
CA THR A 59 -0.32 -12.56 -24.10
C THR A 59 -1.30 -11.55 -23.48
N GLY A 60 -1.28 -11.39 -22.14
CA GLY A 60 -2.11 -10.44 -21.40
C GLY A 60 -1.44 -9.08 -21.20
N THR A 61 -2.18 -8.17 -20.58
CA THR A 61 -1.60 -6.87 -20.17
C THR A 61 -0.59 -7.08 -19.05
N PHE A 62 0.49 -6.33 -19.11
CA PHE A 62 1.54 -6.40 -18.10
C PHE A 62 2.14 -5.04 -17.78
N THR A 63 2.75 -4.97 -16.62
CA THR A 63 3.55 -3.82 -16.19
C THR A 63 4.93 -4.31 -15.76
N VAL A 64 5.96 -3.57 -16.14
CA VAL A 64 7.31 -3.73 -15.59
C VAL A 64 7.54 -2.62 -14.58
N VAL A 65 8.02 -2.93 -13.38
CA VAL A 65 8.38 -1.93 -12.38
C VAL A 65 9.86 -2.09 -12.04
N HIS A 66 10.63 -1.05 -12.31
CA HIS A 66 12.01 -0.94 -11.86
C HIS A 66 12.05 -0.35 -10.45
N LEU A 67 12.50 -1.14 -9.50
CA LEU A 67 12.42 -0.86 -8.06
C LEU A 67 13.60 -0.01 -7.53
N GLY A 68 14.17 0.85 -8.38
CA GLY A 68 15.22 1.81 -8.01
C GLY A 68 16.64 1.32 -8.22
N ASP A 69 17.61 2.22 -8.03
CA ASP A 69 19.02 2.05 -8.38
C ASP A 69 19.20 1.81 -9.89
N VAL A 70 18.79 2.78 -10.69
CA VAL A 70 18.57 2.62 -12.13
C VAL A 70 19.88 2.70 -12.92
N VAL A 71 20.64 3.81 -12.77
CA VAL A 71 21.66 4.16 -13.80
C VAL A 71 23.10 4.21 -13.34
N GLY A 72 23.39 4.38 -12.06
CA GLY A 72 24.77 4.50 -11.58
C GLY A 72 24.86 4.72 -10.10
N ASN A 73 26.03 4.47 -9.51
CA ASN A 73 26.24 4.55 -8.05
C ASN A 73 25.93 5.91 -7.45
N GLU A 74 25.98 6.97 -8.22
CA GLU A 74 25.70 8.33 -7.77
C GLU A 74 24.53 8.96 -8.55
N GLY A 75 23.62 8.14 -9.12
CA GLY A 75 22.51 8.61 -9.94
C GLY A 75 22.94 9.23 -11.27
N LEU A 76 21.99 9.84 -12.00
CA LEU A 76 22.28 10.40 -13.33
C LEU A 76 23.09 11.70 -13.24
N GLY A 77 24.27 11.66 -13.81
CA GLY A 77 25.19 12.80 -13.92
C GLY A 77 24.69 13.90 -14.86
N SER A 78 25.35 15.06 -14.81
CA SER A 78 25.14 16.14 -15.77
C SER A 78 25.78 15.83 -17.12
N LYS A 79 25.46 16.59 -18.16
CA LYS A 79 26.11 16.46 -19.50
C LYS A 79 27.63 16.61 -19.48
N LYS A 80 28.18 17.18 -18.40
CA LYS A 80 29.63 17.34 -18.23
C LYS A 80 30.29 16.14 -17.56
N ASP A 81 29.50 15.22 -16.97
CA ASP A 81 30.01 14.04 -16.27
C ASP A 81 30.38 12.96 -17.32
N SER A 82 31.60 12.45 -17.25
CA SER A 82 32.09 11.42 -18.17
C SER A 82 31.26 10.12 -18.15
N ALA A 83 30.64 9.80 -17.01
CA ALA A 83 29.79 8.62 -16.85
C ALA A 83 28.39 8.79 -17.44
N GLN A 84 27.96 9.99 -17.79
CA GLN A 84 26.57 10.30 -18.16
C GLN A 84 26.12 9.51 -19.41
N ALA A 85 27.00 9.33 -20.40
CA ALA A 85 26.69 8.57 -21.62
C ALA A 85 26.38 7.10 -21.31
N ALA A 86 27.16 6.45 -20.44
CA ALA A 86 26.92 5.07 -20.04
C ALA A 86 25.64 4.95 -19.18
N GLN A 87 25.38 5.93 -18.33
CA GLN A 87 24.18 5.99 -17.48
C GLN A 87 22.90 6.12 -18.33
N THR A 88 22.91 6.99 -19.34
CA THR A 88 21.79 7.15 -20.25
C THR A 88 21.58 5.93 -21.14
N ALA A 89 22.64 5.31 -21.64
CA ALA A 89 22.54 4.06 -22.40
C ALA A 89 21.90 2.92 -21.58
N ARG A 90 22.17 2.87 -20.27
CA ARG A 90 21.54 1.93 -19.36
C ARG A 90 20.05 2.20 -19.20
N ALA A 91 19.66 3.45 -18.98
CA ALA A 91 18.25 3.83 -18.93
C ALA A 91 17.53 3.48 -20.23
N ASP A 92 18.15 3.76 -21.38
CA ASP A 92 17.59 3.43 -22.70
C ASP A 92 17.43 1.91 -22.91
N ALA A 93 18.37 1.10 -22.44
CA ALA A 93 18.25 -0.36 -22.48
C ALA A 93 17.07 -0.87 -21.63
N LEU A 94 16.84 -0.29 -20.46
CA LEU A 94 15.69 -0.63 -19.60
C LEU A 94 14.37 -0.16 -20.21
N ILE A 95 14.32 1.03 -20.78
CA ILE A 95 13.15 1.56 -21.51
C ILE A 95 12.82 0.66 -22.70
N GLY A 96 13.86 0.14 -23.39
CA GLY A 96 13.73 -0.81 -24.46
C GLY A 96 12.99 -2.11 -24.11
N LEU A 97 12.88 -2.47 -22.82
CA LEU A 97 12.16 -3.67 -22.38
C LEU A 97 10.70 -3.70 -22.83
N VAL A 98 10.03 -2.56 -22.92
CA VAL A 98 8.60 -2.48 -23.29
C VAL A 98 8.38 -1.82 -24.65
N GLN A 99 9.43 -1.30 -25.27
CA GLN A 99 9.31 -0.59 -26.55
C GLN A 99 8.74 -1.51 -27.64
N GLY A 100 7.66 -1.07 -28.31
CA GLY A 100 6.96 -1.85 -29.33
C GLY A 100 6.08 -2.98 -28.77
N LEU A 101 5.86 -3.07 -27.45
CA LEU A 101 4.93 -3.99 -26.83
C LEU A 101 3.67 -3.23 -26.37
N PRO A 102 2.56 -3.28 -27.14
CA PRO A 102 1.40 -2.43 -26.89
C PRO A 102 0.67 -2.74 -25.58
N ASN A 103 0.82 -3.98 -25.06
CA ASN A 103 0.20 -4.43 -23.83
C ASN A 103 1.04 -4.18 -22.57
N GLY A 104 2.25 -3.62 -22.74
CA GLY A 104 3.21 -3.42 -21.67
C GLY A 104 3.36 -1.96 -21.26
N LYS A 105 3.49 -1.71 -19.96
CA LYS A 105 3.88 -0.42 -19.39
C LYS A 105 5.13 -0.58 -18.54
N LEU A 106 5.90 0.49 -18.36
CA LEU A 106 7.11 0.49 -17.55
C LEU A 106 7.08 1.68 -16.60
N TYR A 107 7.29 1.39 -15.31
CA TYR A 107 7.42 2.40 -14.27
C TYR A 107 8.76 2.26 -13.56
N PHE A 108 9.30 3.39 -13.13
CA PHE A 108 10.52 3.48 -12.36
C PHE A 108 10.20 4.13 -11.01
N ILE A 109 10.84 3.65 -9.95
CA ILE A 109 10.89 4.35 -8.67
C ILE A 109 12.34 4.68 -8.34
N PRO A 110 12.64 5.74 -7.57
CA PRO A 110 14.00 6.08 -7.20
C PRO A 110 14.57 5.12 -6.15
N GLY A 111 15.84 4.75 -6.30
CA GLY A 111 16.65 4.07 -5.31
C GLY A 111 17.61 5.01 -4.59
N ASP A 112 18.35 4.52 -3.60
CA ASP A 112 19.29 5.33 -2.81
C ASP A 112 20.51 5.80 -3.65
N LYS A 113 20.91 5.05 -4.69
CA LYS A 113 21.92 5.51 -5.64
C LYS A 113 21.41 6.60 -6.56
N ASP A 114 20.14 6.53 -6.97
CA ASP A 114 19.53 7.60 -7.75
C ASP A 114 19.49 8.91 -6.93
N TRP A 115 19.44 8.81 -5.58
CA TRP A 115 19.63 9.89 -4.63
C TRP A 115 21.13 10.18 -4.32
N ALA A 116 22.03 9.92 -5.27
CA ALA A 116 23.47 10.13 -5.13
C ALA A 116 24.07 9.41 -3.91
N ASN A 117 23.64 8.19 -3.60
CA ASN A 117 24.05 7.44 -2.41
C ASN A 117 23.82 8.22 -1.11
N SER A 118 22.70 8.91 -0.98
CA SER A 118 22.42 9.87 0.11
C SER A 118 23.36 11.07 0.15
N GLY A 119 23.94 11.47 -0.98
CA GLY A 119 24.81 12.65 -1.10
C GLY A 119 24.05 13.94 -1.35
N PRO A 120 24.71 15.12 -1.22
CA PRO A 120 24.06 16.43 -1.26
C PRO A 120 23.42 16.79 -2.61
N GLU A 121 23.80 16.12 -3.71
CA GLU A 121 23.22 16.32 -5.04
C GLU A 121 22.00 15.42 -5.32
N GLY A 122 21.53 14.65 -4.33
CA GLY A 122 20.54 13.60 -4.49
C GLY A 122 19.26 14.06 -5.20
N LEU A 123 18.59 15.09 -4.70
CA LEU A 123 17.36 15.62 -5.29
C LEU A 123 17.55 16.07 -6.75
N LYS A 124 18.67 16.72 -7.06
CA LYS A 124 18.96 17.15 -8.45
C LYS A 124 19.18 15.97 -9.40
N ARG A 125 19.79 14.90 -8.91
CA ARG A 125 20.06 13.70 -9.72
C ARG A 125 18.78 12.88 -9.97
N VAL A 126 17.95 12.73 -8.96
CA VAL A 126 16.62 12.10 -9.10
C VAL A 126 15.78 12.86 -10.13
N ARG A 127 15.64 14.18 -9.99
CA ARG A 127 14.87 15.01 -10.93
C ARG A 127 15.44 14.98 -12.36
N ARG A 128 16.75 14.82 -12.49
CA ARG A 128 17.39 14.67 -13.80
C ARG A 128 17.08 13.30 -14.44
N LEU A 129 17.08 12.24 -13.63
CA LEU A 129 16.71 10.90 -14.06
C LEU A 129 15.24 10.83 -14.45
N GLU A 130 14.35 11.37 -13.62
CA GLU A 130 12.93 11.52 -13.91
C GLU A 130 12.70 12.21 -15.25
N LYS A 131 13.26 13.41 -15.43
CA LYS A 131 13.14 14.14 -16.70
C LYS A 131 13.65 13.33 -17.88
N TYR A 132 14.75 12.60 -17.72
CA TYR A 132 15.33 11.78 -18.79
C TYR A 132 14.38 10.65 -19.21
N ILE A 133 13.73 10.01 -18.25
CA ILE A 133 12.77 8.90 -18.47
C ILE A 133 11.48 9.44 -19.09
N GLU A 134 10.93 10.53 -18.54
CA GLU A 134 9.69 11.14 -19.03
C GLU A 134 9.84 11.67 -20.47
N ASP A 135 10.98 12.26 -20.82
CA ASP A 135 11.28 12.70 -22.20
C ASP A 135 11.26 11.53 -23.20
N ARG A 136 11.45 10.26 -22.77
CA ARG A 136 11.47 9.05 -23.60
C ARG A 136 10.19 8.23 -23.57
N LEU A 137 9.40 8.40 -22.53
CA LEU A 137 8.09 7.74 -22.35
C LEU A 137 6.98 8.80 -22.20
N PRO A 138 6.81 9.69 -23.20
CA PRO A 138 5.92 10.84 -23.07
C PRO A 138 4.47 10.42 -22.83
N GLY A 139 3.82 11.09 -21.89
CA GLY A 139 2.41 10.89 -21.57
C GLY A 139 2.10 9.68 -20.68
N GLN A 140 3.12 8.94 -20.21
CA GLN A 140 2.91 7.80 -19.32
C GLN A 140 3.01 8.15 -17.85
N ASN A 141 3.71 9.21 -17.45
CA ASN A 141 4.14 9.46 -16.06
C ASN A 141 4.87 8.24 -15.50
N ALA A 142 6.01 7.92 -16.11
CA ALA A 142 6.70 6.65 -15.94
C ALA A 142 7.62 6.61 -14.71
N PHE A 143 7.98 7.78 -14.14
CA PHE A 143 8.83 7.88 -12.96
C PHE A 143 8.01 8.30 -11.73
N LEU A 144 7.90 7.43 -10.74
CA LEU A 144 7.03 7.57 -9.58
C LEU A 144 7.81 7.44 -8.26
N PRO A 145 7.52 8.24 -7.24
CA PRO A 145 6.72 9.47 -7.24
C PRO A 145 7.42 10.62 -7.94
N THR A 146 6.62 11.48 -8.57
CA THR A 146 7.07 12.63 -9.35
C THR A 146 7.83 13.67 -8.51
N GLY A 147 8.82 14.34 -9.09
CA GLY A 147 9.52 15.50 -8.50
C GLY A 147 10.43 15.19 -7.33
N GLY A 148 10.70 13.91 -7.05
CA GLY A 148 11.41 13.45 -5.86
C GLY A 148 10.56 13.48 -4.59
N CYS A 149 9.24 13.61 -4.71
CA CYS A 149 8.27 13.60 -3.61
C CYS A 149 8.31 12.25 -2.86
N PRO A 150 7.93 12.21 -1.58
CA PRO A 150 7.87 10.95 -0.82
C PRO A 150 6.78 9.99 -1.32
N GLY A 151 5.74 10.51 -2.00
CA GLY A 151 4.54 9.76 -2.31
C GLY A 151 3.53 9.78 -1.13
N PRO A 152 2.57 8.85 -1.08
CA PRO A 152 2.30 7.81 -2.08
C PRO A 152 1.73 8.40 -3.38
N GLU A 153 2.18 7.90 -4.51
CA GLU A 153 1.59 8.17 -5.81
C GLU A 153 0.91 6.92 -6.37
N VAL A 154 -0.28 7.08 -6.95
CA VAL A 154 -1.18 5.96 -7.25
C VAL A 154 -1.42 5.87 -8.74
N VAL A 155 -1.28 4.66 -9.29
CA VAL A 155 -1.60 4.33 -10.68
C VAL A 155 -2.46 3.08 -10.73
N ASP A 156 -3.60 3.14 -11.39
CA ASP A 156 -4.41 1.96 -11.68
C ASP A 156 -3.81 1.25 -12.91
N VAL A 157 -3.07 0.16 -12.69
CA VAL A 157 -2.41 -0.61 -13.77
C VAL A 157 -3.37 -1.61 -14.42
N ALA A 158 -4.40 -2.03 -13.69
CA ALA A 158 -5.54 -2.79 -14.20
C ALA A 158 -6.80 -2.42 -13.39
N SER A 159 -7.97 -2.84 -13.86
CA SER A 159 -9.26 -2.54 -13.20
C SER A 159 -9.32 -3.03 -11.75
N ASN A 160 -8.63 -4.14 -11.46
CA ASN A 160 -8.57 -4.78 -10.14
C ASN A 160 -7.21 -4.65 -9.45
N VAL A 161 -6.24 -3.90 -10.02
CA VAL A 161 -4.88 -3.78 -9.49
C VAL A 161 -4.46 -2.32 -9.43
N ARG A 162 -4.07 -1.90 -8.25
CA ARG A 162 -3.56 -0.56 -7.96
C ARG A 162 -2.09 -0.62 -7.56
N LEU A 163 -1.25 0.08 -8.31
CA LEU A 163 0.13 0.33 -7.98
C LEU A 163 0.20 1.58 -7.11
N VAL A 164 0.85 1.47 -5.96
CA VAL A 164 1.10 2.59 -5.04
C VAL A 164 2.61 2.75 -4.91
N ALA A 165 3.15 3.83 -5.43
CA ALA A 165 4.59 4.08 -5.43
C ALA A 165 4.99 5.00 -4.27
N ILE A 166 6.06 4.63 -3.56
CA ILE A 166 6.67 5.44 -2.51
C ILE A 166 8.16 5.63 -2.77
N ASN A 167 8.68 6.80 -2.38
CA ASN A 167 10.10 7.13 -2.42
C ASN A 167 10.71 6.85 -1.04
N SER A 168 11.06 5.59 -0.79
CA SER A 168 11.62 5.20 0.51
C SER A 168 12.98 5.84 0.82
N PRO A 169 13.92 6.05 -0.15
CA PRO A 169 15.15 6.80 0.10
C PRO A 169 14.95 8.21 0.67
N TRP A 170 13.85 8.86 0.35
CA TRP A 170 13.49 10.17 0.93
C TRP A 170 13.49 10.15 2.47
N TRP A 171 13.14 9.03 3.09
CA TRP A 171 13.10 8.88 4.55
C TRP A 171 14.47 8.96 5.22
N THR A 172 15.48 8.39 4.56
CA THR A 172 16.83 8.27 5.07
C THR A 172 17.80 9.33 4.52
N HIS A 173 17.33 10.11 3.54
CA HIS A 173 18.16 11.13 2.89
C HIS A 173 18.42 12.31 3.83
N PRO A 174 19.69 12.65 4.13
CA PRO A 174 20.03 13.66 5.13
C PRO A 174 20.14 15.09 4.58
N TYR A 175 20.07 15.28 3.26
CA TYR A 175 20.22 16.57 2.58
C TYR A 175 18.91 17.08 1.99
N ASP A 176 19.01 17.96 0.99
CA ASP A 176 17.89 18.62 0.36
C ASP A 176 16.81 17.64 -0.13
N ARG A 177 15.60 17.91 0.29
CA ARG A 177 14.37 17.21 -0.11
C ARG A 177 13.38 18.24 -0.64
N PRO A 178 12.33 17.83 -1.37
CA PRO A 178 11.28 18.76 -1.77
C PRO A 178 10.69 19.48 -0.57
N GLU A 179 10.70 20.81 -0.59
CA GLU A 179 10.18 21.68 0.48
C GLU A 179 9.30 22.78 -0.12
N ALA A 180 8.28 23.23 0.65
CA ALA A 180 7.46 24.36 0.28
C ALA A 180 8.30 25.66 0.36
N PRO A 181 8.07 26.68 -0.54
CA PRO A 181 7.05 26.74 -1.59
C PRO A 181 7.46 26.10 -2.95
N ASP A 182 8.68 25.63 -3.08
CA ASP A 182 9.28 25.28 -4.37
C ASP A 182 8.99 23.84 -4.83
N THR A 183 7.85 23.29 -4.39
CA THR A 183 7.46 21.93 -4.74
C THR A 183 5.96 21.77 -4.90
N GLU A 184 5.56 20.88 -5.81
CA GLU A 184 4.17 20.45 -6.00
C GLU A 184 3.83 19.20 -5.15
N CYS A 185 4.73 18.74 -4.29
CA CYS A 185 4.51 17.57 -3.45
C CYS A 185 3.32 17.79 -2.50
N LYS A 186 2.42 16.81 -2.48
CA LYS A 186 1.27 16.82 -1.57
C LYS A 186 1.64 16.46 -0.13
N THR A 187 2.78 15.84 0.05
CA THR A 187 3.37 15.35 1.30
C THR A 187 4.78 15.89 1.45
N LEU A 188 5.09 16.50 2.58
CA LEU A 188 6.40 17.07 2.88
C LEU A 188 6.96 16.57 4.20
N THR A 189 6.12 15.98 5.04
CA THR A 189 6.51 15.44 6.34
C THR A 189 6.22 13.94 6.43
N LYS A 190 6.92 13.26 7.33
CA LYS A 190 6.69 11.84 7.61
C LYS A 190 5.27 11.58 8.14
N GLU A 191 4.72 12.54 8.88
CA GLU A 191 3.36 12.50 9.40
C GLU A 191 2.32 12.55 8.28
N GLU A 192 2.49 13.49 7.36
CA GLU A 192 1.62 13.61 6.19
C GLU A 192 1.72 12.39 5.29
N PHE A 193 2.91 11.83 5.13
CA PHE A 193 3.10 10.59 4.38
C PHE A 193 2.30 9.43 4.99
N ARG A 194 2.39 9.24 6.32
CA ARG A 194 1.62 8.18 7.00
C ARG A 194 0.11 8.35 6.83
N GLU A 195 -0.37 9.59 6.97
CA GLU A 195 -1.79 9.90 6.78
C GLU A 195 -2.24 9.64 5.34
N GLN A 196 -1.45 10.08 4.37
CA GLN A 196 -1.74 9.89 2.94
C GLN A 196 -1.68 8.40 2.55
N LEU A 197 -0.69 7.67 3.02
CA LEU A 197 -0.59 6.23 2.73
C LEU A 197 -1.78 5.47 3.32
N GLN A 198 -2.20 5.80 4.55
CA GLN A 198 -3.39 5.20 5.15
C GLN A 198 -4.65 5.53 4.35
N ASP A 199 -4.82 6.79 3.92
CA ASP A 199 -5.96 7.21 3.11
C ASP A 199 -5.99 6.47 1.77
N VAL A 200 -4.84 6.29 1.10
CA VAL A 200 -4.72 5.54 -0.16
C VAL A 200 -5.09 4.06 0.05
N LEU A 201 -4.60 3.43 1.11
CA LEU A 201 -4.91 2.03 1.40
C LEU A 201 -6.39 1.84 1.77
N ASP A 202 -6.99 2.81 2.46
CA ASP A 202 -8.44 2.80 2.75
C ASP A 202 -9.29 2.95 1.47
N ASP A 203 -8.87 3.78 0.53
CA ASP A 203 -9.55 3.97 -0.75
C ASP A 203 -9.42 2.77 -1.71
N THR A 204 -8.46 1.88 -1.45
CA THR A 204 -8.22 0.69 -2.29
C THR A 204 -8.93 -0.56 -1.83
N LYS A 205 -9.75 -0.50 -0.78
CA LYS A 205 -10.53 -1.66 -0.31
C LYS A 205 -11.36 -2.26 -1.45
N GLY A 206 -11.18 -3.57 -1.66
CA GLY A 206 -11.80 -4.29 -2.78
C GLY A 206 -10.95 -4.39 -4.05
N ARG A 207 -9.73 -3.82 -4.07
CA ARG A 207 -8.74 -4.01 -5.14
C ARG A 207 -7.47 -4.63 -4.60
N ASN A 208 -6.74 -5.30 -5.46
CA ASN A 208 -5.38 -5.74 -5.14
C ASN A 208 -4.44 -4.53 -5.09
N VAL A 209 -3.62 -4.45 -4.06
CA VAL A 209 -2.64 -3.39 -3.88
C VAL A 209 -1.24 -3.95 -4.06
N LEU A 210 -0.50 -3.38 -5.01
CA LEU A 210 0.93 -3.52 -5.12
C LEU A 210 1.59 -2.21 -4.66
N LEU A 211 2.11 -2.22 -3.45
CA LEU A 211 2.88 -1.11 -2.90
C LEU A 211 4.34 -1.32 -3.29
N VAL A 212 4.97 -0.33 -3.92
CA VAL A 212 6.35 -0.42 -4.37
C VAL A 212 7.22 0.67 -3.74
N GLY A 213 8.37 0.27 -3.25
CA GLY A 213 9.40 1.14 -2.69
C GLY A 213 10.77 0.51 -2.88
N HIS A 214 11.85 1.29 -2.85
CA HIS A 214 13.18 0.74 -3.06
C HIS A 214 13.66 -0.11 -1.88
N GLN A 215 13.50 0.40 -0.66
CA GLN A 215 14.05 -0.20 0.57
C GLN A 215 13.10 -1.25 1.15
N PRO A 216 13.56 -2.47 1.47
CA PRO A 216 12.75 -3.51 2.09
C PRO A 216 12.43 -3.19 3.56
N ILE A 217 11.29 -3.67 4.04
CA ILE A 217 10.94 -3.63 5.47
C ILE A 217 11.73 -4.72 6.22
N PHE A 218 11.86 -5.89 5.60
CA PHE A 218 12.59 -7.04 6.13
C PHE A 218 13.61 -7.50 5.11
N SER A 219 14.80 -7.92 5.56
CA SER A 219 15.77 -8.54 4.67
C SER A 219 16.64 -9.55 5.38
N THR A 220 16.92 -10.65 4.69
CA THR A 220 17.92 -11.66 5.07
C THR A 220 19.25 -11.45 4.34
N GLY A 221 19.41 -10.35 3.62
CA GLY A 221 20.61 -10.00 2.90
C GLY A 221 21.63 -9.18 3.71
N VAL A 222 22.62 -8.69 3.02
CA VAL A 222 23.75 -7.95 3.61
C VAL A 222 23.30 -6.66 4.32
N TYR A 223 22.33 -5.95 3.75
CA TYR A 223 21.78 -4.73 4.36
C TYR A 223 20.86 -5.03 5.54
N GLY A 224 20.32 -6.25 5.63
CA GLY A 224 19.64 -6.78 6.80
C GLY A 224 20.58 -7.24 7.92
N GLY A 225 21.90 -7.04 7.76
CA GLY A 225 22.91 -7.43 8.74
C GLY A 225 23.42 -8.89 8.60
N HIS A 226 22.94 -9.64 7.58
CA HIS A 226 23.36 -11.02 7.34
C HIS A 226 24.67 -11.04 6.54
N MET A 227 25.80 -10.97 7.25
CA MET A 227 27.11 -10.98 6.63
C MET A 227 27.63 -12.40 6.41
N PRO A 228 28.28 -12.71 5.27
CA PRO A 228 28.91 -14.00 5.06
C PRO A 228 30.06 -14.22 6.04
N LEU A 229 30.31 -15.48 6.42
CA LEU A 229 31.36 -15.86 7.37
C LEU A 229 32.75 -15.31 6.97
N SER A 230 33.04 -15.26 5.68
CA SER A 230 34.28 -14.68 5.15
C SER A 230 34.49 -13.22 5.59
N ARG A 231 33.43 -12.43 5.72
CA ARG A 231 33.52 -11.03 6.19
C ARG A 231 33.81 -10.92 7.68
N HIS A 232 33.48 -11.93 8.48
CA HIS A 232 33.86 -11.99 9.89
C HIS A 232 35.33 -12.40 10.08
N LEU A 233 35.87 -13.17 9.15
CA LEU A 233 37.21 -13.72 9.23
C LEU A 233 38.27 -12.83 8.57
N LEU A 234 37.89 -11.97 7.61
CA LEU A 234 38.83 -11.18 6.80
C LEU A 234 38.44 -9.70 6.74
N PRO A 235 39.33 -8.78 7.17
CA PRO A 235 40.56 -9.02 7.96
C PRO A 235 40.25 -9.57 9.35
N PRO A 236 41.15 -10.37 9.94
CA PRO A 236 40.93 -10.93 11.28
C PRO A 236 40.60 -9.80 12.28
N VAL A 237 39.66 -10.04 13.19
CA VAL A 237 39.15 -9.10 14.20
C VAL A 237 38.42 -7.89 13.58
N LEU A 238 39.02 -7.15 12.64
CA LEU A 238 38.41 -5.97 12.01
C LEU A 238 37.17 -6.34 11.19
N GLY A 239 37.16 -7.50 10.53
CA GLY A 239 36.00 -8.02 9.81
C GLY A 239 34.80 -8.24 10.72
N THR A 240 35.05 -8.82 11.92
CA THR A 240 33.98 -9.01 12.93
C THR A 240 33.49 -7.67 13.49
N VAL A 241 34.40 -6.71 13.76
CA VAL A 241 34.00 -5.36 14.21
C VAL A 241 33.16 -4.64 13.16
N TYR A 242 33.56 -4.74 11.88
CA TYR A 242 32.80 -4.17 10.77
C TYR A 242 31.41 -4.81 10.62
N ALA A 243 31.33 -6.12 10.70
CA ALA A 243 30.05 -6.84 10.64
C ALA A 243 29.15 -6.43 11.83
N ALA A 244 29.71 -6.38 13.05
CA ALA A 244 28.98 -5.93 14.24
C ALA A 244 28.50 -4.48 14.12
N TYR A 245 29.32 -3.58 13.55
CA TYR A 245 28.91 -2.20 13.25
C TYR A 245 27.72 -2.19 12.30
N ARG A 246 27.77 -2.92 11.17
CA ARG A 246 26.69 -2.97 10.19
C ARG A 246 25.39 -3.56 10.76
N GLN A 247 25.49 -4.50 11.71
CA GLN A 247 24.35 -5.15 12.36
C GLN A 247 23.68 -4.29 13.42
N ASN A 248 24.44 -3.42 14.13
CA ASN A 248 23.92 -2.75 15.33
C ASN A 248 23.83 -1.23 15.20
N VAL A 249 24.62 -0.60 14.36
CA VAL A 249 24.65 0.85 14.14
C VAL A 249 24.22 1.17 12.71
N GLY A 250 24.83 0.53 11.75
CA GLY A 250 24.54 0.63 10.33
C GLY A 250 24.94 1.96 9.67
N SER A 251 25.16 1.91 8.37
CA SER A 251 25.17 3.08 7.49
C SER A 251 23.73 3.51 7.17
N PRO A 252 23.49 4.68 6.56
CA PRO A 252 22.14 5.08 6.14
C PRO A 252 21.39 4.06 5.24
N ARG A 253 22.13 3.12 4.67
CA ARG A 253 21.60 2.05 3.80
C ARG A 253 21.30 0.75 4.54
N ASP A 254 21.72 0.61 5.78
CA ASP A 254 21.51 -0.61 6.57
C ASP A 254 20.24 -0.54 7.39
N LEU A 255 19.55 -1.67 7.50
CA LEU A 255 18.33 -1.78 8.30
C LEU A 255 18.55 -1.43 9.79
N ALA A 256 19.77 -1.55 10.28
CA ALA A 256 20.14 -1.17 11.64
C ALA A 256 20.22 0.35 11.87
N ASN A 257 20.24 1.16 10.80
CA ASN A 257 20.31 2.61 10.93
C ASN A 257 19.00 3.17 11.56
N PRO A 258 19.08 4.11 12.52
CA PRO A 258 17.89 4.64 13.19
C PRO A 258 16.84 5.24 12.26
N ALA A 259 17.23 5.98 11.22
CA ALA A 259 16.29 6.56 10.27
C ALA A 259 15.59 5.47 9.42
N TYR A 260 16.32 4.41 9.10
CA TYR A 260 15.75 3.26 8.40
C TYR A 260 14.81 2.46 9.31
N GLN A 261 15.18 2.28 10.59
CA GLN A 261 14.31 1.63 11.59
C GLN A 261 12.99 2.39 11.78
N GLU A 262 13.02 3.73 11.72
CA GLU A 262 11.80 4.54 11.75
C GLU A 262 10.90 4.22 10.55
N PHE A 263 11.47 4.19 9.33
CA PHE A 263 10.75 3.78 8.13
C PHE A 263 10.15 2.37 8.27
N GLN A 264 10.95 1.39 8.70
CA GLN A 264 10.48 0.02 8.92
C GLN A 264 9.29 -0.04 9.89
N LYS A 265 9.41 0.68 11.01
CA LYS A 265 8.37 0.72 12.04
C LYS A 265 7.08 1.31 11.50
N ASP A 266 7.17 2.44 10.79
CA ASP A 266 6.01 3.13 10.25
C ASP A 266 5.33 2.28 9.17
N MET A 267 6.10 1.70 8.25
CA MET A 267 5.57 0.81 7.21
C MET A 267 4.95 -0.46 7.81
N THR A 268 5.63 -1.10 8.77
CA THR A 268 5.09 -2.30 9.43
C THR A 268 3.78 -2.01 10.14
N ASN A 269 3.69 -0.87 10.84
CA ASN A 269 2.47 -0.48 11.54
C ASN A 269 1.31 -0.18 10.59
N THR A 270 1.59 0.57 9.52
CA THR A 270 0.56 0.90 8.53
C THR A 270 0.05 -0.36 7.83
N LEU A 271 0.96 -1.24 7.40
CA LEU A 271 0.59 -2.46 6.70
C LEU A 271 -0.05 -3.51 7.60
N LYS A 272 0.30 -3.57 8.88
CA LYS A 272 -0.36 -4.45 9.85
C LYS A 272 -1.85 -4.12 10.01
N ASP A 273 -2.20 -2.85 9.92
CA ASP A 273 -3.58 -2.40 10.01
C ASP A 273 -4.32 -2.55 8.64
N ASN A 274 -3.59 -2.88 7.56
CA ASN A 274 -4.09 -3.03 6.19
C ASN A 274 -3.57 -4.34 5.56
N PRO A 275 -4.10 -5.51 5.94
CA PRO A 275 -3.69 -6.79 5.36
C PRO A 275 -4.14 -6.93 3.88
N GLY A 276 -3.47 -7.80 3.13
CA GLY A 276 -3.78 -8.06 1.73
C GLY A 276 -2.92 -7.26 0.72
N VAL A 277 -1.87 -6.59 1.19
CA VAL A 277 -0.94 -5.83 0.37
C VAL A 277 0.27 -6.68 -0.01
N VAL A 278 0.72 -6.58 -1.26
CA VAL A 278 2.04 -7.01 -1.68
C VAL A 278 2.96 -5.79 -1.66
N TYR A 279 3.99 -5.81 -0.82
CA TYR A 279 5.04 -4.80 -0.83
C TYR A 279 6.24 -5.29 -1.64
N ALA A 280 6.54 -4.64 -2.75
CA ALA A 280 7.69 -4.98 -3.59
C ALA A 280 8.84 -3.98 -3.39
N SER A 281 10.06 -4.51 -3.28
CA SER A 281 11.26 -3.71 -3.05
C SER A 281 12.50 -4.33 -3.72
N ALA A 282 13.59 -3.58 -3.74
CA ALA A 282 14.90 -4.03 -4.21
C ALA A 282 15.94 -3.83 -3.10
N HIS A 283 16.90 -2.92 -3.28
CA HIS A 283 17.95 -2.52 -2.35
C HIS A 283 18.94 -3.63 -1.97
N ASP A 284 18.46 -4.76 -1.42
CA ASP A 284 19.27 -5.97 -1.25
C ASP A 284 19.39 -6.74 -2.57
N TYR A 285 20.61 -7.22 -2.86
CA TYR A 285 20.96 -7.89 -4.12
C TYR A 285 20.63 -9.37 -4.06
N SER A 286 19.34 -9.68 -3.95
CA SER A 286 18.81 -11.03 -3.78
C SER A 286 17.34 -11.10 -4.19
N LEU A 287 16.80 -12.31 -4.24
CA LEU A 287 15.38 -12.56 -4.39
C LEU A 287 14.85 -13.13 -3.08
N GLN A 288 13.82 -12.49 -2.51
CA GLN A 288 13.27 -12.91 -1.22
C GLN A 288 11.75 -12.79 -1.20
N LEU A 289 11.09 -13.69 -0.45
CA LEU A 289 9.67 -13.61 -0.10
C LEU A 289 9.50 -13.71 1.40
N THR A 290 8.90 -12.70 2.02
CA THR A 290 8.68 -12.66 3.46
C THR A 290 7.22 -12.38 3.77
N PRO A 291 6.49 -13.32 4.40
CA PRO A 291 5.14 -13.07 4.91
C PRO A 291 5.19 -12.25 6.19
N PHE A 292 4.30 -11.28 6.35
CA PHE A 292 4.18 -10.51 7.60
C PHE A 292 2.78 -9.90 7.77
N ALA A 293 2.21 -10.06 8.94
CA ALA A 293 0.94 -9.42 9.35
C ALA A 293 -0.21 -9.48 8.31
N GLY A 294 -0.36 -10.62 7.61
CA GLY A 294 -1.37 -10.79 6.56
C GLY A 294 -1.00 -10.16 5.21
N ASN A 295 0.25 -9.74 5.05
CA ASN A 295 0.83 -9.18 3.84
C ASN A 295 2.03 -10.00 3.38
N TYR A 296 2.54 -9.69 2.20
CA TYR A 296 3.77 -10.28 1.68
C TYR A 296 4.73 -9.19 1.20
N GLN A 297 6.01 -9.37 1.54
CA GLN A 297 7.08 -8.59 0.94
C GLN A 297 7.81 -9.43 -0.10
N VAL A 298 7.99 -8.86 -1.30
CA VAL A 298 8.78 -9.39 -2.41
C VAL A 298 10.02 -8.52 -2.56
N VAL A 299 11.21 -9.07 -2.38
CA VAL A 299 12.47 -8.40 -2.75
C VAL A 299 12.93 -8.93 -4.11
N SER A 300 13.15 -8.03 -5.07
CA SER A 300 13.59 -8.34 -6.44
C SER A 300 14.74 -7.42 -6.83
N GLY A 301 15.87 -7.53 -6.12
CA GLY A 301 17.00 -6.61 -6.21
C GLY A 301 18.26 -7.20 -6.84
N SER A 302 18.21 -8.35 -7.49
CA SER A 302 19.41 -8.99 -8.03
C SER A 302 19.42 -9.12 -9.55
N PHE A 303 18.90 -8.11 -10.26
CA PHE A 303 18.82 -8.19 -11.73
C PHE A 303 20.20 -8.24 -12.41
N SER A 304 21.17 -7.49 -11.91
CA SER A 304 22.52 -7.40 -12.51
C SER A 304 23.66 -7.85 -11.58
N GLU A 305 23.39 -8.05 -10.31
CA GLU A 305 24.37 -8.45 -9.30
C GLU A 305 23.69 -9.21 -8.17
N LYS A 306 24.38 -10.16 -7.57
CA LYS A 306 23.90 -10.91 -6.42
C LYS A 306 24.80 -10.73 -5.20
N GLN A 307 24.22 -10.77 -4.02
CA GLN A 307 24.94 -10.76 -2.73
C GLN A 307 24.42 -11.86 -1.81
N HIS A 308 25.17 -12.11 -0.74
CA HIS A 308 24.87 -13.14 0.24
C HIS A 308 23.49 -12.93 0.90
N VAL A 309 22.79 -14.04 1.12
CA VAL A 309 21.59 -14.11 1.97
C VAL A 309 21.82 -15.08 3.10
N GLY A 310 21.39 -14.73 4.30
CA GLY A 310 21.46 -15.59 5.47
C GLY A 310 20.33 -16.61 5.50
N ALA A 311 20.59 -17.78 6.07
CA ALA A 311 19.55 -18.71 6.44
C ALA A 311 18.77 -18.15 7.64
N ASN A 312 17.54 -17.67 7.41
CA ASN A 312 16.73 -17.04 8.44
C ASN A 312 15.29 -17.56 8.36
N GLY A 313 14.71 -17.89 9.50
CA GLY A 313 13.36 -18.44 9.61
C GLY A 313 12.21 -17.46 9.32
N THR A 314 12.49 -16.18 9.03
CA THR A 314 11.44 -15.19 8.75
C THR A 314 11.03 -15.14 7.28
N SER A 315 11.93 -15.44 6.34
CA SER A 315 11.60 -15.49 4.91
C SER A 315 11.07 -16.87 4.52
N GLN A 316 10.01 -16.88 3.71
CA GLN A 316 9.46 -18.10 3.12
C GLN A 316 10.35 -18.62 1.98
N PHE A 317 11.00 -17.71 1.27
CA PHE A 317 11.96 -18.00 0.21
C PHE A 317 13.04 -16.92 0.20
N ASN A 318 14.29 -17.32 0.01
CA ASN A 318 15.40 -16.43 -0.31
C ASN A 318 16.46 -17.14 -1.14
N ILE A 319 17.09 -16.42 -2.05
CA ILE A 319 18.16 -16.95 -2.88
C ILE A 319 19.14 -15.84 -3.29
N SER A 320 20.43 -16.19 -3.29
CA SER A 320 21.52 -15.33 -3.75
C SER A 320 21.87 -15.69 -5.20
N GLU A 321 20.95 -15.40 -6.12
CA GLU A 321 21.14 -15.57 -7.55
C GLU A 321 20.63 -14.34 -8.31
N GLU A 322 21.19 -14.09 -9.49
CA GLU A 322 20.73 -13.02 -10.37
C GLU A 322 19.42 -13.39 -11.01
N GLY A 323 18.48 -12.43 -11.01
CA GLY A 323 17.14 -12.72 -11.48
C GLY A 323 16.14 -11.57 -11.30
N PHE A 324 14.88 -11.92 -11.46
CA PHE A 324 13.74 -11.02 -11.30
C PHE A 324 12.54 -11.77 -10.74
N SER A 325 11.49 -11.05 -10.38
CA SER A 325 10.24 -11.68 -9.93
C SER A 325 9.04 -11.17 -10.72
N LYS A 326 7.92 -11.88 -10.63
CA LYS A 326 6.62 -11.40 -11.11
C LYS A 326 5.53 -11.62 -10.07
N VAL A 327 4.51 -10.78 -10.14
CA VAL A 327 3.26 -10.93 -9.37
C VAL A 327 2.11 -11.00 -10.38
N GLU A 328 1.28 -12.01 -10.27
CA GLU A 328 0.16 -12.28 -11.14
C GLU A 328 -1.16 -12.10 -10.39
N TYR A 329 -2.05 -11.33 -10.98
CA TYR A 329 -3.36 -11.02 -10.44
C TYR A 329 -4.45 -11.69 -11.30
N TYR A 330 -5.36 -12.38 -10.63
CA TYR A 330 -6.42 -13.13 -11.28
C TYR A 330 -7.78 -12.49 -11.03
N ALA A 331 -8.74 -12.76 -11.93
CA ALA A 331 -10.08 -12.19 -11.85
C ALA A 331 -10.85 -12.61 -10.58
N ASP A 332 -10.53 -13.77 -10.03
CA ASP A 332 -11.12 -14.30 -8.82
C ASP A 332 -10.53 -13.74 -7.52
N GLY A 333 -9.57 -12.81 -7.60
CA GLY A 333 -8.87 -12.24 -6.45
C GLY A 333 -7.63 -13.03 -6.01
N THR A 334 -7.33 -14.17 -6.65
CA THR A 334 -6.08 -14.88 -6.40
C THR A 334 -4.89 -14.03 -6.81
N VAL A 335 -3.84 -14.02 -5.99
CA VAL A 335 -2.56 -13.37 -6.28
C VAL A 335 -1.45 -14.39 -6.14
N LYS A 336 -0.62 -14.51 -7.17
CA LYS A 336 0.53 -15.41 -7.17
C LYS A 336 1.82 -14.63 -7.40
N THR A 337 2.94 -15.19 -6.93
CA THR A 337 4.28 -14.67 -7.24
C THR A 337 5.16 -15.80 -7.72
N ALA A 338 6.08 -15.44 -8.60
CA ALA A 338 7.14 -16.34 -9.04
C ALA A 338 8.47 -15.59 -9.15
N PHE A 339 9.55 -16.28 -8.83
CA PHE A 339 10.92 -15.80 -8.88
C PHE A 339 11.67 -16.57 -9.95
N TYR A 340 12.39 -15.84 -10.77
CA TYR A 340 13.15 -16.37 -11.90
C TYR A 340 14.62 -16.04 -11.74
N THR A 341 15.48 -17.00 -12.03
CA THR A 341 16.94 -16.82 -12.07
C THR A 341 17.44 -16.94 -13.51
N PHE A 342 18.49 -16.18 -13.82
CA PHE A 342 19.19 -16.32 -15.10
C PHE A 342 20.08 -17.57 -15.07
N THR A 343 20.08 -18.33 -16.16
CA THR A 343 20.83 -19.57 -16.31
C THR A 343 21.73 -19.54 -17.55
N GLY A 344 22.69 -20.46 -17.60
CA GLY A 344 23.70 -20.46 -18.65
C GLY A 344 24.58 -19.23 -18.58
N SER A 345 24.81 -18.59 -19.71
CA SER A 345 25.49 -17.28 -19.78
C SER A 345 24.56 -16.09 -19.53
N GLY A 346 23.44 -16.29 -18.84
CA GLY A 346 22.43 -15.25 -18.61
C GLY A 346 21.40 -15.12 -19.73
N THR A 347 21.41 -16.05 -20.69
CA THR A 347 20.53 -16.01 -21.86
C THR A 347 19.15 -16.60 -21.60
N ASP A 348 19.02 -17.49 -20.62
CA ASP A 348 17.81 -18.23 -20.32
C ASP A 348 17.31 -17.90 -18.92
N VAL A 349 16.02 -18.08 -18.70
CA VAL A 349 15.38 -17.88 -17.39
C VAL A 349 14.82 -19.20 -16.89
N LYS A 350 14.99 -19.46 -15.60
CA LYS A 350 14.44 -20.62 -14.92
C LYS A 350 13.62 -20.16 -13.73
N GLU A 351 12.43 -20.71 -13.57
CA GLU A 351 11.65 -20.51 -12.35
C GLU A 351 12.36 -21.18 -11.17
N ALA A 352 12.71 -20.38 -10.18
CA ALA A 352 13.37 -20.82 -8.96
C ALA A 352 12.35 -21.13 -7.85
N TYR A 353 11.27 -20.37 -7.80
CA TYR A 353 10.21 -20.53 -6.80
C TYR A 353 8.91 -19.87 -7.27
N ALA A 354 7.78 -20.50 -6.97
CA ALA A 354 6.47 -19.92 -7.21
C ALA A 354 5.51 -20.29 -6.08
N THR A 355 4.60 -19.38 -5.71
CA THR A 355 3.60 -19.65 -4.68
C THR A 355 2.39 -18.73 -4.83
N THR A 356 1.29 -19.14 -4.22
CA THR A 356 0.10 -18.29 -4.07
C THR A 356 0.24 -17.44 -2.82
N LEU A 357 0.14 -16.12 -2.97
CA LEU A 357 0.18 -15.16 -1.87
C LEU A 357 -1.18 -15.02 -1.22
N PHE A 358 -2.20 -14.77 -2.03
CA PHE A 358 -3.58 -14.67 -1.59
C PHE A 358 -4.45 -15.60 -2.43
N GLN A 359 -5.29 -16.39 -1.77
CA GLN A 359 -6.26 -17.24 -2.44
C GLN A 359 -7.58 -16.51 -2.59
N SER A 360 -8.28 -16.80 -3.67
CA SER A 360 -9.65 -16.32 -3.85
C SER A 360 -10.53 -16.80 -2.70
N ALA A 361 -11.27 -15.87 -2.10
CA ALA A 361 -12.33 -16.21 -1.14
C ALA A 361 -13.50 -16.97 -1.81
N CYS A 362 -13.49 -17.07 -3.13
CA CYS A 362 -14.54 -17.73 -3.94
C CYS A 362 -14.31 -19.22 -4.16
N GLN A 363 -13.18 -19.79 -3.78
CA GLN A 363 -12.96 -21.23 -3.83
C GLN A 363 -13.56 -21.89 -2.59
N GLU A 364 -14.62 -22.65 -2.80
CA GLU A 364 -15.32 -23.42 -1.76
C GLU A 364 -14.47 -24.54 -1.16
N PRO A 365 -14.87 -25.10 -0.10
CA PRO A 365 -14.93 -24.79 1.36
C PRO A 365 -13.95 -25.62 2.18
N ARG A 366 -12.69 -25.67 1.81
CA ARG A 366 -11.63 -26.38 2.59
C ARG A 366 -10.63 -25.44 3.24
N LEU A 367 -10.98 -24.18 3.36
CA LEU A 367 -10.13 -23.21 4.05
C LEU A 367 -10.12 -23.51 5.55
N PRO A 368 -8.94 -23.60 6.18
CA PRO A 368 -8.85 -23.52 7.63
C PRO A 368 -9.54 -22.24 8.07
N LYS A 369 -10.23 -22.25 9.22
CA LYS A 369 -10.92 -21.07 9.75
C LYS A 369 -10.00 -19.86 9.69
N ILE A 370 -10.25 -18.96 8.73
CA ILE A 370 -9.48 -17.73 8.58
C ILE A 370 -9.74 -16.88 9.82
N PRO A 371 -8.71 -16.36 10.49
CA PRO A 371 -8.90 -15.45 11.61
C PRO A 371 -9.81 -14.29 11.19
N VAL A 372 -10.71 -13.87 12.08
CA VAL A 372 -11.73 -12.84 11.81
C VAL A 372 -11.13 -11.51 11.30
N ASN A 373 -9.84 -11.29 11.46
CA ASN A 373 -9.09 -10.12 11.02
C ASN A 373 -8.32 -10.31 9.70
N SER A 374 -8.52 -11.41 8.98
CA SER A 374 -7.88 -11.61 7.68
C SER A 374 -8.64 -10.85 6.60
N PHE A 375 -7.92 -10.15 5.74
CA PHE A 375 -8.48 -9.54 4.55
C PHE A 375 -8.99 -10.65 3.64
N ILE A 376 -10.28 -10.67 3.38
CA ILE A 376 -10.91 -11.53 2.38
C ILE A 376 -11.26 -10.61 1.22
N PRO A 377 -10.57 -10.70 0.06
CA PRO A 377 -10.98 -9.95 -1.11
C PRO A 377 -12.41 -10.35 -1.49
N GLU A 378 -13.27 -9.35 -1.73
CA GLU A 378 -14.60 -9.66 -2.24
C GLU A 378 -14.46 -10.42 -3.55
N CYS A 379 -15.14 -11.57 -3.64
CA CYS A 379 -15.15 -12.34 -4.87
C CYS A 379 -15.66 -11.51 -6.05
N PRO A 380 -14.93 -11.37 -7.16
CA PRO A 380 -15.44 -10.73 -8.36
C PRO A 380 -16.43 -11.61 -9.14
N THR A 381 -17.18 -12.45 -8.44
CA THR A 381 -18.36 -13.08 -9.05
C THR A 381 -19.35 -12.00 -9.41
N ALA A 382 -19.88 -12.09 -10.63
CA ALA A 382 -20.85 -11.23 -11.29
C ALA A 382 -21.61 -10.32 -10.33
N PRO A 383 -21.77 -9.04 -10.59
CA PRO A 383 -22.28 -8.10 -9.61
C PRO A 383 -23.38 -8.80 -8.84
N LYS A 384 -23.09 -9.21 -7.61
CA LYS A 384 -24.13 -9.60 -6.68
C LYS A 384 -25.03 -8.42 -6.78
N GLY A 385 -26.18 -8.62 -7.38
CA GLY A 385 -27.19 -7.59 -7.41
C GLY A 385 -27.11 -7.01 -6.03
N VAL A 386 -26.86 -5.71 -5.92
CA VAL A 386 -26.70 -4.92 -4.71
C VAL A 386 -27.40 -5.70 -3.62
N ALA A 387 -26.66 -6.25 -2.65
CA ALA A 387 -27.23 -7.17 -1.67
C ALA A 387 -28.53 -6.52 -1.32
N GLU A 388 -29.65 -7.16 -1.60
CA GLU A 388 -30.97 -6.55 -1.40
C GLU A 388 -30.91 -6.00 -0.02
N VAL A 389 -30.67 -4.69 0.05
CA VAL A 389 -30.71 -3.96 1.30
C VAL A 389 -32.12 -4.26 1.71
N LYS A 390 -32.28 -5.18 2.67
CA LYS A 390 -33.60 -5.45 3.25
C LYS A 390 -34.17 -4.08 3.49
N PRO A 391 -35.34 -3.75 2.92
CA PRO A 391 -35.86 -2.41 3.05
C PRO A 391 -35.77 -2.10 4.54
N ASP A 392 -34.83 -1.20 4.87
CA ASP A 392 -34.56 -0.86 6.25
C ASP A 392 -35.87 -0.42 6.87
N ALA A 393 -35.96 -0.64 8.17
CA ALA A 393 -37.06 -0.11 8.96
C ALA A 393 -37.39 1.31 8.49
N PRO A 394 -38.65 1.67 8.35
CA PRO A 394 -39.07 2.92 7.73
C PRO A 394 -38.25 4.09 8.31
N PHE A 395 -37.73 4.94 7.43
CA PHE A 395 -36.89 6.07 7.79
C PHE A 395 -37.49 6.85 8.98
N GLN A 396 -36.76 6.86 10.09
CA GLN A 396 -37.15 7.63 11.26
C GLN A 396 -36.45 8.98 11.25
N PRO A 397 -37.17 10.08 11.23
CA PRO A 397 -36.59 11.42 11.14
C PRO A 397 -35.74 11.79 12.37
N THR A 398 -35.91 11.11 13.48
CA THR A 398 -35.14 11.28 14.71
C THR A 398 -34.76 9.93 15.31
N GLN A 399 -33.59 9.86 15.92
CA GLN A 399 -33.14 8.69 16.67
C GLN A 399 -32.64 9.11 18.06
N THR A 400 -32.81 8.23 19.04
CA THR A 400 -32.32 8.44 20.41
C THR A 400 -30.96 7.75 20.53
N LEU A 401 -29.89 8.51 20.59
CA LEU A 401 -28.51 8.01 20.61
C LEU A 401 -27.69 8.72 21.68
N ALA A 402 -26.74 7.98 22.30
CA ALA A 402 -25.72 8.57 23.15
C ALA A 402 -24.48 8.90 22.30
N ALA A 403 -23.84 10.04 22.56
CA ALA A 403 -22.67 10.50 21.81
C ALA A 403 -21.48 9.53 21.90
N GLY A 404 -21.34 8.80 23.01
CA GLY A 404 -20.28 7.82 23.20
C GLY A 404 -20.52 6.95 24.44
N LYS A 405 -21.26 5.85 24.29
CA LYS A 405 -21.53 4.90 25.40
C LYS A 405 -20.25 4.33 26.03
N GLN A 406 -19.19 4.18 25.24
CA GLN A 406 -17.89 3.68 25.67
C GLN A 406 -17.22 4.56 26.73
N TYR A 407 -17.62 5.82 26.86
CA TYR A 407 -17.06 6.75 27.84
C TYR A 407 -17.70 6.64 29.25
N GLY A 408 -18.61 5.71 29.46
CA GLY A 408 -19.21 5.44 30.78
C GLY A 408 -18.19 5.03 31.85
N GLY A 409 -17.08 4.41 31.42
CA GLY A 409 -15.97 4.02 32.29
C GLY A 409 -16.32 2.92 33.31
N THR A 410 -15.29 2.27 33.84
CA THR A 410 -15.39 1.33 34.96
C THR A 410 -15.41 2.05 36.31
N ARG A 411 -15.77 1.39 37.39
CA ARG A 411 -15.71 1.96 38.75
C ARG A 411 -14.29 2.47 39.08
N SER A 412 -13.27 1.73 38.68
CA SER A 412 -11.86 2.09 38.88
C SER A 412 -11.49 3.35 38.09
N SER A 413 -11.85 3.45 36.80
CA SER A 413 -11.54 4.63 35.98
C SER A 413 -12.29 5.88 36.50
N ARG A 414 -13.52 5.73 37.03
CA ARG A 414 -14.24 6.85 37.64
C ARG A 414 -13.60 7.32 38.94
N PHE A 415 -13.08 6.40 39.74
CA PHE A 415 -12.41 6.73 40.99
C PHE A 415 -11.12 7.54 40.74
N TRP A 416 -10.27 7.09 39.80
CA TRP A 416 -8.97 7.71 39.51
C TRP A 416 -9.04 8.94 38.60
N LEU A 417 -9.97 8.97 37.67
CA LEU A 417 -10.01 9.98 36.60
C LEU A 417 -11.24 10.89 36.68
N GLY A 418 -12.09 10.64 37.66
CA GLY A 418 -13.30 11.42 37.94
C GLY A 418 -14.49 11.06 37.05
N ASP A 419 -15.63 11.62 37.41
CA ASP A 419 -16.92 11.37 36.72
C ASP A 419 -17.36 12.56 35.84
N LEU A 420 -16.57 13.61 35.81
CA LEU A 420 -16.83 14.82 35.03
C LEU A 420 -17.00 14.51 33.56
N TYR A 421 -18.04 15.05 32.95
CA TYR A 421 -18.37 14.90 31.51
C TYR A 421 -18.86 13.52 31.04
N ARG A 422 -18.75 12.44 31.83
CA ARG A 422 -19.17 11.10 31.41
C ARG A 422 -20.68 11.04 31.17
N THR A 423 -21.47 11.61 32.04
CA THR A 423 -22.94 11.71 31.88
C THR A 423 -23.29 12.39 30.55
N SER A 424 -22.61 13.48 30.20
CA SER A 424 -22.88 14.21 28.94
C SER A 424 -22.58 13.39 27.69
N TRP A 425 -21.68 12.42 27.77
CA TRP A 425 -21.34 11.54 26.65
C TRP A 425 -22.25 10.31 26.59
N THR A 426 -22.70 9.82 27.71
CA THR A 426 -23.48 8.58 27.82
C THR A 426 -24.98 8.79 27.83
N GLN A 427 -25.42 10.01 28.11
CA GLN A 427 -26.85 10.35 28.14
C GLN A 427 -27.45 10.24 26.73
N PRO A 428 -28.52 9.45 26.55
CA PRO A 428 -29.24 9.41 25.29
C PRO A 428 -29.92 10.76 24.99
N VAL A 429 -29.72 11.24 23.77
CA VAL A 429 -30.38 12.45 23.27
C VAL A 429 -31.09 12.16 21.97
N GLN A 430 -32.19 12.82 21.69
CA GLN A 430 -32.84 12.75 20.39
C GLN A 430 -32.05 13.56 19.39
N VAL A 431 -31.62 12.90 18.31
CA VAL A 431 -30.89 13.52 17.22
C VAL A 431 -31.63 13.29 15.90
N PRO A 432 -31.69 14.29 15.03
CA PRO A 432 -32.28 14.15 13.71
C PRO A 432 -31.43 13.20 12.84
N THR A 433 -32.09 12.47 11.95
CA THR A 433 -31.45 11.54 11.02
C THR A 433 -31.22 12.21 9.66
N LEU A 434 -30.00 12.20 9.16
CA LEU A 434 -29.66 12.71 7.83
C LEU A 434 -30.11 11.70 6.76
N ASN A 435 -31.00 12.13 5.86
CA ASN A 435 -31.38 11.33 4.70
C ASN A 435 -30.55 11.79 3.48
N LEU A 436 -29.58 10.99 3.09
CA LEU A 436 -28.70 11.31 1.96
C LEU A 436 -29.45 11.40 0.62
N ALA A 437 -30.57 10.70 0.47
CA ALA A 437 -31.33 10.69 -0.78
C ALA A 437 -32.12 12.00 -1.02
N THR A 438 -32.57 12.66 0.05
CA THR A 438 -33.46 13.82 -0.04
C THR A 438 -32.80 15.14 0.35
N GLU A 439 -31.77 15.09 1.19
CA GLU A 439 -31.10 16.30 1.65
C GLU A 439 -30.36 16.98 0.49
N LYS A 440 -30.58 18.29 0.33
CA LYS A 440 -29.94 19.11 -0.73
C LYS A 440 -30.09 18.54 -2.16
N GLY A 441 -31.22 17.91 -2.44
CA GLY A 441 -31.47 17.28 -3.76
C GLY A 441 -30.73 15.97 -3.98
N GLY A 442 -30.21 15.34 -2.91
CA GLY A 442 -29.45 14.10 -2.92
C GLY A 442 -27.95 14.35 -2.74
N LEU A 443 -27.41 13.79 -1.66
CA LEU A 443 -26.00 13.85 -1.32
C LEU A 443 -25.31 12.55 -1.73
N ARG A 444 -24.26 12.62 -2.53
CA ARG A 444 -23.46 11.45 -2.95
C ARG A 444 -22.10 11.49 -2.27
N PRO A 445 -21.66 10.41 -1.62
CA PRO A 445 -20.31 10.33 -1.09
C PRO A 445 -19.30 10.26 -2.25
N PHE A 446 -18.25 11.09 -2.20
CA PHE A 446 -17.18 11.08 -3.20
C PHE A 446 -15.77 10.93 -2.59
N GLY A 447 -15.64 11.00 -1.27
CA GLY A 447 -14.37 10.79 -0.62
C GLY A 447 -14.49 10.66 0.89
N ARG A 448 -13.50 10.02 1.48
CA ARG A 448 -13.31 9.95 2.92
C ARG A 448 -12.19 10.92 3.29
N GLY A 449 -12.33 11.59 4.40
CA GLY A 449 -11.30 12.44 4.97
C GLY A 449 -11.37 12.33 6.48
N GLY A 450 -10.43 12.93 7.13
CA GLY A 450 -10.38 12.93 8.58
C GLY A 450 -8.98 12.57 9.03
N GLY A 451 -8.26 13.58 9.47
CA GLY A 451 -6.96 13.44 10.06
C GLY A 451 -7.01 12.73 11.42
N ARG A 452 -5.99 12.92 12.18
CA ARG A 452 -5.53 12.24 13.39
C ARG A 452 -6.59 11.79 14.42
N GLN A 453 -7.80 12.33 14.44
CA GLN A 453 -8.75 12.09 15.55
C GLN A 453 -10.21 11.87 15.13
N THR A 454 -10.62 12.27 13.94
CA THR A 454 -12.02 12.18 13.48
C THR A 454 -12.11 11.56 12.10
N THR A 455 -13.13 10.76 11.88
CA THR A 455 -13.51 10.30 10.54
C THR A 455 -14.46 11.32 9.91
N SER A 456 -14.26 11.67 8.66
CA SER A 456 -15.16 12.51 7.89
C SER A 456 -15.52 11.86 6.56
N LEU A 457 -16.73 12.11 6.09
CA LEU A 457 -17.24 11.71 4.80
C LEU A 457 -17.45 12.98 3.97
N LYS A 458 -16.83 13.03 2.80
CA LYS A 458 -17.03 14.11 1.84
C LYS A 458 -18.23 13.76 0.95
N LEU A 459 -19.16 14.69 0.83
CA LEU A 459 -20.42 14.52 0.12
C LEU A 459 -20.55 15.64 -0.91
N ILE A 460 -21.09 15.32 -2.07
CA ILE A 460 -21.42 16.29 -3.10
C ILE A 460 -22.93 16.28 -3.32
N ALA A 461 -23.53 17.48 -3.39
CA ALA A 461 -24.94 17.64 -3.67
C ALA A 461 -25.21 17.74 -5.18
N ALA A 462 -26.48 17.74 -5.57
CA ALA A 462 -26.89 17.82 -6.97
C ALA A 462 -26.47 19.14 -7.65
N ASP A 463 -26.29 20.22 -6.87
CA ASP A 463 -25.82 21.54 -7.31
C ASP A 463 -24.27 21.64 -7.32
N SER A 464 -23.56 20.51 -7.19
CA SER A 464 -22.11 20.44 -7.08
C SER A 464 -21.51 21.08 -5.82
N SER A 465 -22.31 21.43 -4.83
CA SER A 465 -21.82 21.92 -3.54
C SER A 465 -21.22 20.78 -2.74
N GLU A 466 -20.05 21.02 -2.12
CA GLU A 466 -19.36 20.04 -1.29
C GLU A 466 -19.75 20.18 0.18
N TYR A 467 -19.99 19.05 0.82
CA TYR A 467 -20.34 18.93 2.23
C TYR A 467 -19.40 17.95 2.91
N VAL A 468 -19.13 18.18 4.19
CA VAL A 468 -18.30 17.28 5.00
C VAL A 468 -19.06 16.84 6.23
N PHE A 469 -19.32 15.54 6.33
CA PHE A 469 -19.92 14.91 7.50
C PHE A 469 -18.83 14.37 8.39
N ARG A 470 -18.81 14.78 9.68
CA ARG A 470 -17.72 14.45 10.62
C ARG A 470 -18.24 13.74 11.85
N SER A 471 -17.51 12.70 12.32
CA SER A 471 -17.82 12.04 13.60
C SER A 471 -17.63 13.01 14.76
N VAL A 472 -18.55 12.94 15.73
CA VAL A 472 -18.43 13.66 17.01
C VAL A 472 -17.42 12.95 17.92
N ASP A 473 -17.39 11.64 17.84
CA ASP A 473 -16.42 10.80 18.54
C ASP A 473 -15.03 10.93 17.94
N LYS A 474 -14.03 11.00 18.81
CA LYS A 474 -12.62 11.15 18.41
C LYS A 474 -11.84 9.95 18.91
N ASP A 475 -11.23 9.24 17.99
CA ASP A 475 -10.25 8.21 18.34
C ASP A 475 -8.87 8.84 18.52
N VAL A 476 -8.58 9.28 19.74
CA VAL A 476 -7.27 9.88 20.10
C VAL A 476 -6.16 8.85 20.22
N THR A 477 -6.50 7.56 20.26
CA THR A 477 -5.47 6.52 20.38
C THR A 477 -4.65 6.37 19.11
N ARG A 478 -5.16 6.88 17.98
CA ARG A 478 -4.41 6.94 16.72
C ARG A 478 -3.16 7.83 16.77
N ILE A 479 -3.12 8.81 17.68
CA ILE A 479 -1.96 9.68 17.88
C ILE A 479 -0.83 8.95 18.63
N LEU A 480 -1.18 7.90 19.38
CA LEU A 480 -0.22 7.15 20.17
C LEU A 480 0.51 6.11 19.31
N PRO A 481 1.80 5.88 19.62
CA PRO A 481 2.49 4.70 19.13
C PRO A 481 1.67 3.43 19.39
N PRO A 482 1.67 2.45 18.48
CA PRO A 482 0.83 1.26 18.58
C PRO A 482 0.96 0.52 19.92
N GLU A 483 2.18 0.51 20.48
CA GLU A 483 2.50 -0.14 21.75
C GLU A 483 1.75 0.51 22.94
N LEU A 484 1.49 1.82 22.83
CA LEU A 484 0.81 2.59 23.86
C LEU A 484 -0.72 2.68 23.66
N ARG A 485 -1.25 2.23 22.53
CA ARG A 485 -2.71 2.29 22.25
C ARG A 485 -3.56 1.46 23.18
N ARG A 486 -3.00 0.42 23.81
CA ARG A 486 -3.65 -0.44 24.81
C ARG A 486 -3.11 -0.23 26.21
N SER A 487 -2.44 0.88 26.48
CA SER A 487 -1.83 1.22 27.75
C SER A 487 -2.67 2.23 28.52
N ILE A 488 -2.31 2.44 29.79
CA ILE A 488 -2.88 3.49 30.67
C ILE A 488 -2.73 4.88 30.02
N ALA A 489 -1.67 5.11 29.21
CA ALA A 489 -1.50 6.36 28.48
C ALA A 489 -2.64 6.63 27.48
N ALA A 490 -3.13 5.58 26.81
CA ALA A 490 -4.29 5.68 25.93
C ALA A 490 -5.57 6.04 26.70
N ASP A 491 -5.74 5.47 27.88
CA ASP A 491 -6.90 5.76 28.72
C ASP A 491 -6.87 7.19 29.25
N VAL A 492 -5.71 7.68 29.67
CA VAL A 492 -5.53 9.08 30.08
C VAL A 492 -5.80 10.05 28.93
N LEU A 493 -5.33 9.75 27.71
CA LEU A 493 -5.61 10.59 26.54
C LEU A 493 -7.10 10.59 26.17
N ARG A 494 -7.78 9.44 26.26
CA ARG A 494 -9.23 9.38 26.07
C ARG A 494 -9.95 10.28 27.09
N GLU A 495 -9.53 10.25 28.34
CA GLU A 495 -10.09 11.09 29.40
C GLU A 495 -9.88 12.58 29.16
N ILE A 496 -8.70 12.99 28.73
CA ILE A 496 -8.41 14.41 28.38
C ILE A 496 -9.33 14.86 27.23
N THR A 497 -9.63 13.98 26.30
CA THR A 497 -10.50 14.26 25.14
C THR A 497 -11.97 14.41 25.51
N LEU A 498 -12.39 13.81 26.62
CA LEU A 498 -13.76 13.93 27.15
C LEU A 498 -14.05 15.31 27.76
N ARG A 499 -13.04 16.06 28.18
CA ARG A 499 -13.21 17.38 28.83
C ARG A 499 -14.09 18.37 28.07
N PRO A 500 -14.05 18.47 26.71
CA PRO A 500 -15.07 19.22 25.99
C PRO A 500 -16.34 18.36 25.87
N THR A 501 -17.41 18.79 26.51
CA THR A 501 -18.72 18.10 26.43
C THR A 501 -19.20 17.97 24.99
N PRO A 502 -19.91 16.89 24.61
CA PRO A 502 -20.53 16.74 23.29
C PRO A 502 -21.47 17.91 22.98
N THR A 503 -22.22 18.36 23.96
CA THR A 503 -23.11 19.52 23.83
C THR A 503 -22.39 20.82 23.50
N ARG A 504 -21.21 21.07 24.06
CA ARG A 504 -20.39 22.23 23.72
C ARG A 504 -19.83 22.15 22.29
N ARG A 505 -19.54 20.95 21.81
CA ARG A 505 -19.18 20.68 20.42
C ARG A 505 -20.39 20.79 19.50
N TRP A 506 -21.54 20.33 19.95
CA TRP A 506 -22.80 20.44 19.25
C TRP A 506 -23.24 21.92 19.12
N LEU A 507 -23.17 22.71 20.18
CA LEU A 507 -23.44 24.15 20.17
C LEU A 507 -22.38 24.92 19.35
N ARG A 508 -21.11 24.58 19.43
CA ARG A 508 -20.08 25.11 18.53
C ARG A 508 -20.27 24.58 17.10
N GLY A 509 -20.74 23.37 16.94
CA GLY A 509 -21.07 22.76 15.65
C GLY A 509 -22.19 23.54 14.94
N HIS A 510 -23.20 24.05 15.62
CA HIS A 510 -24.20 24.94 15.02
C HIS A 510 -23.59 26.26 14.50
N TYR A 511 -22.58 26.80 15.17
CA TYR A 511 -21.83 27.96 14.70
C TYR A 511 -20.77 27.61 13.64
N TRP A 512 -20.20 26.43 13.72
CA TRP A 512 -19.17 25.93 12.79
C TRP A 512 -19.74 25.14 11.61
N ILE A 513 -20.92 24.59 11.71
CA ILE A 513 -21.63 23.97 10.59
C ILE A 513 -21.83 25.00 9.46
N LYS A 514 -22.13 26.24 9.78
CA LYS A 514 -22.15 27.31 8.77
C LYS A 514 -20.77 27.64 8.18
N ARG A 515 -19.65 27.33 8.85
CA ARG A 515 -18.27 27.55 8.37
C ARG A 515 -17.56 26.30 7.85
N ILE A 516 -18.01 25.10 8.24
CA ILE A 516 -17.40 23.82 7.82
C ILE A 516 -18.09 23.28 6.56
N PHE A 517 -19.30 23.72 6.27
CA PHE A 517 -20.03 23.32 5.06
C PHE A 517 -19.56 24.05 3.79
N CYS A 518 -18.71 25.06 3.88
CA CYS A 518 -18.09 25.72 2.73
C CYS A 518 -16.57 25.64 2.89
N MET A 519 -15.91 24.74 2.17
CA MET A 519 -14.48 24.89 1.90
C MET A 519 -14.30 25.98 0.83
N PRO A 520 -13.36 26.95 1.00
CA PRO A 520 -13.07 27.95 -0.01
C PRO A 520 -12.29 27.27 -1.16
N GLY A 521 -13.00 26.98 -2.20
CA GLY A 521 -12.45 26.48 -3.45
C GLY A 521 -13.44 26.69 -4.58
N ARG A 522 -13.69 27.97 -4.91
CA ARG A 522 -14.58 28.53 -5.93
C ARG A 522 -16.02 28.79 -5.48
N GLY A 523 -16.24 29.99 -4.97
CA GLY A 523 -17.49 30.72 -5.12
C GLY A 523 -18.58 30.51 -4.08
N CYS A 524 -18.26 30.60 -2.78
CA CYS A 524 -19.26 30.98 -1.78
C CYS A 524 -18.94 32.36 -1.23
N LEU A 525 -19.62 33.36 -1.73
CA LEU A 525 -19.68 34.71 -1.13
C LEU A 525 -20.47 34.60 0.18
N CYS A 526 -19.78 34.47 1.30
CA CYS A 526 -20.33 34.80 2.60
C CYS A 526 -19.98 36.26 2.88
N SER A 527 -20.92 37.14 2.61
CA SER A 527 -20.85 38.55 3.04
C SER A 527 -20.83 38.61 4.58
N PRO A 528 -19.91 39.36 5.19
CA PRO A 528 -19.96 39.63 6.61
C PRO A 528 -20.85 40.86 6.83
N THR A 529 -22.13 40.69 7.00
CA THR A 529 -22.98 41.73 7.59
C THR A 529 -23.58 41.22 8.89
N THR A 530 -23.05 41.81 9.92
CA THR A 530 -23.66 41.98 11.25
C THR A 530 -25.18 42.11 11.16
N THR A 531 -25.89 41.31 11.95
CA THR A 531 -26.86 41.79 12.93
C THR A 531 -27.76 40.62 13.38
N SER A 532 -27.92 40.52 14.67
CA SER A 532 -29.01 39.93 15.44
C SER A 532 -29.78 38.75 14.81
N TRP A 533 -29.53 37.56 15.32
CA TRP A 533 -30.39 36.41 15.09
C TRP A 533 -30.99 35.94 16.41
N ALA A 534 -32.27 36.22 16.57
CA ALA A 534 -33.13 35.46 17.44
C ALA A 534 -33.34 34.04 16.86
N PRO A 535 -33.44 33.00 17.70
CA PRO A 535 -33.60 31.63 17.20
C PRO A 535 -35.03 31.43 16.72
N THR A 536 -35.23 31.44 15.39
CA THR A 536 -36.41 30.79 14.82
C THR A 536 -36.09 29.33 14.58
N GLU A 537 -36.84 28.49 15.28
CA GLU A 537 -36.88 27.03 15.10
C GLU A 537 -37.11 26.65 13.64
N LYS A 538 -36.04 26.22 12.97
CA LYS A 538 -36.11 25.21 11.90
C LYS A 538 -34.89 24.33 12.03
N SER A 539 -35.12 23.22 12.69
CA SER A 539 -34.18 22.15 12.95
C SER A 539 -33.57 21.62 11.67
N MET A 540 -32.25 21.72 11.53
CA MET A 540 -31.51 20.91 10.56
C MET A 540 -31.05 19.62 11.24
N PRO A 541 -31.20 18.48 10.56
CA PRO A 541 -30.90 17.18 11.09
C PRO A 541 -29.39 16.86 11.12
N VAL A 542 -28.89 16.43 12.25
CA VAL A 542 -27.52 15.93 12.40
C VAL A 542 -27.59 14.48 12.84
N CYS A 543 -27.12 13.57 12.02
CA CYS A 543 -27.00 12.16 12.38
C CYS A 543 -25.62 11.85 12.94
N LEU A 544 -25.57 11.18 14.08
CA LEU A 544 -24.36 10.62 14.65
C LEU A 544 -24.16 9.23 14.05
N ALA A 545 -23.21 9.09 13.14
CA ALA A 545 -22.81 7.78 12.63
C ALA A 545 -21.75 7.15 13.53
N ARG A 546 -21.85 5.83 13.69
CA ARG A 546 -20.86 4.99 14.38
C ARG A 546 -19.59 4.84 13.56
#